data_41ab470aab2326634ca3e6a727a8fa84
#
_entry.id   41ab470aab2326634ca3e6a727a8fa84
#
_cell.length_a   1.000
_cell.length_b   1.000
_cell.length_c   1.000
_cell.angle_alpha   90.00
_cell.angle_beta   90.00
_cell.angle_gamma   90.00
#
_symmetry.space_group_name_H-M   'P 1'
#
loop_
_entity.id
_entity.type
_entity.pdbx_description
1 polymer ?
#
loop_
_entity_poly.entity_id
_entity_poly.type
_entity_poly.pdbx_seq_one_letter_code
_entity_poly.pdbx_strand_id
1 'polypeptide(L)'
;MTPDELMDKLAFDEQQRDWAALIADTIADSDYAAPVGSSDNTADEDLSDIVFTGRGNSKNVVYFSQYDSRWGSQMYGRTNTIAGAGCGPSSLAICISTLTNKTVTPPEVCDWSVKTGHRCEGSGSYHSLIPDGAAHWGVPCRGIGQSRKLLIQALQDGKLVVAIMSQGHFTRGGHFIVLRGITSQGKILVADCASYERSQK
;
A
#
# COMPACT_ATOMS: atom_id res chain seq x y z
N MET A 1 -14.60 -5.39 4.32
CA MET A 1 -14.44 -6.18 3.09
C MET A 1 -14.05 -7.59 3.48
N THR A 2 -14.71 -8.60 2.92
CA THR A 2 -14.37 -10.01 3.10
C THR A 2 -13.29 -10.45 2.11
N PRO A 3 -12.60 -11.58 2.31
CA PRO A 3 -11.67 -12.11 1.32
C PRO A 3 -12.31 -12.34 -0.07
N ASP A 4 -13.57 -12.80 -0.11
CA ASP A 4 -14.26 -13.03 -1.39
C ASP A 4 -14.56 -11.71 -2.12
N GLU A 5 -15.07 -10.71 -1.40
CA GLU A 5 -15.28 -9.37 -1.95
C GLU A 5 -13.98 -8.71 -2.44
N LEU A 6 -12.84 -9.01 -1.81
CA LEU A 6 -11.54 -8.57 -2.27
C LEU A 6 -11.14 -9.28 -3.56
N MET A 7 -11.25 -10.61 -3.60
CA MET A 7 -10.85 -11.40 -4.78
C MET A 7 -11.61 -10.98 -6.04
N ASP A 8 -12.91 -10.67 -5.91
CA ASP A 8 -13.75 -10.18 -7.00
C ASP A 8 -13.34 -8.78 -7.51
N LYS A 9 -12.55 -8.05 -6.72
CA LYS A 9 -12.15 -6.66 -7.00
C LYS A 9 -10.66 -6.49 -7.30
N LEU A 10 -9.88 -7.56 -7.27
CA LEU A 10 -8.48 -7.51 -7.69
C LEU A 10 -8.39 -7.21 -9.20
N ALA A 11 -7.43 -6.37 -9.56
CA ALA A 11 -7.14 -6.11 -10.95
C ALA A 11 -6.65 -7.39 -11.63
N PHE A 12 -7.20 -7.67 -12.81
CA PHE A 12 -6.80 -8.79 -13.64
C PHE A 12 -6.02 -8.26 -14.85
N ASP A 13 -4.74 -8.60 -14.91
CA ASP A 13 -3.89 -8.35 -16.06
C ASP A 13 -3.43 -9.70 -16.61
N GLU A 14 -3.82 -10.02 -17.86
CA GLU A 14 -3.47 -11.28 -18.50
C GLU A 14 -1.96 -11.47 -18.69
N GLN A 15 -1.21 -10.38 -18.80
CA GLN A 15 0.25 -10.40 -18.94
C GLN A 15 0.97 -10.45 -17.59
N GLN A 16 0.29 -10.13 -16.49
CA GLN A 16 0.87 -9.99 -15.15
C GLN A 16 0.05 -10.71 -14.08
N ARG A 17 -0.52 -11.87 -14.40
CA ARG A 17 -1.38 -12.67 -13.52
C ARG A 17 -0.80 -12.93 -12.13
N ASP A 18 0.52 -13.03 -12.04
CA ASP A 18 1.22 -13.35 -10.78
C ASP A 18 1.35 -12.15 -9.84
N TRP A 19 0.95 -10.95 -10.26
CA TRP A 19 1.15 -9.70 -9.54
C TRP A 19 -0.11 -9.07 -8.97
N ALA A 20 -1.23 -9.76 -8.97
CA ALA A 20 -2.48 -9.22 -8.45
C ALA A 20 -2.43 -8.92 -6.94
N ALA A 21 -1.57 -9.63 -6.20
CA ALA A 21 -1.29 -9.35 -4.80
C ALA A 21 0.14 -9.77 -4.46
N LEU A 22 0.83 -8.98 -3.67
CA LEU A 22 2.20 -9.23 -3.23
C LEU A 22 2.26 -9.23 -1.71
N ILE A 23 3.07 -10.13 -1.16
CA ILE A 23 3.31 -10.21 0.27
C ILE A 23 4.69 -9.62 0.55
N ALA A 24 4.74 -8.65 1.46
CA ALA A 24 5.97 -8.22 2.09
C ALA A 24 6.10 -8.94 3.44
N ASP A 25 7.15 -9.73 3.62
CA ASP A 25 7.43 -10.38 4.89
C ASP A 25 7.78 -9.34 5.95
N THR A 26 7.26 -9.53 7.14
CA THR A 26 7.62 -8.68 8.27
C THR A 26 9.02 -9.04 8.75
N ILE A 27 9.89 -8.08 8.77
CA ILE A 27 11.12 -8.15 9.57
C ILE A 27 10.71 -7.91 11.01
N ALA A 28 11.24 -8.71 11.92
CA ALA A 28 10.90 -8.82 13.33
C ALA A 28 10.41 -7.52 14.02
N ASP A 29 9.61 -7.70 15.06
CA ASP A 29 9.02 -6.67 15.90
C ASP A 29 9.84 -5.39 15.96
N SER A 30 9.44 -4.40 15.17
CA SER A 30 9.97 -3.07 15.37
C SER A 30 9.16 -2.44 16.50
N ASP A 31 9.81 -2.05 17.56
CA ASP A 31 9.29 -1.19 18.64
C ASP A 31 8.96 0.22 18.11
N TYR A 32 8.44 0.31 16.88
CA TYR A 32 8.06 1.57 16.29
C TYR A 32 6.70 2.00 16.82
N ALA A 33 6.74 2.75 17.92
CA ALA A 33 5.60 3.51 18.39
C ALA A 33 5.67 4.92 17.79
N ALA A 34 5.09 5.11 16.60
CA ALA A 34 4.85 6.46 16.12
C ALA A 34 3.63 7.06 16.85
N PRO A 35 3.61 8.38 17.11
CA PRO A 35 2.48 9.04 17.75
C PRO A 35 1.21 8.89 16.90
N VAL A 36 0.10 8.66 17.58
CA VAL A 36 -1.23 8.61 16.96
C VAL A 36 -1.63 10.02 16.54
N GLY A 37 -1.69 10.29 15.26
CA GLY A 37 -2.19 11.55 14.72
C GLY A 37 -3.70 11.69 14.87
N SER A 38 -4.21 12.93 14.84
CA SER A 38 -5.62 13.20 14.93
C SER A 38 -6.38 12.80 13.66
N SER A 39 -7.68 12.55 13.80
CA SER A 39 -8.51 11.83 12.85
C SER A 39 -9.15 12.66 11.74
N ASP A 40 -8.88 13.94 11.63
CA ASP A 40 -9.55 14.79 10.66
C ASP A 40 -8.74 14.97 9.37
N ASN A 41 -9.31 14.52 8.25
CA ASN A 41 -8.81 14.69 6.89
C ASN A 41 -8.97 16.15 6.43
N THR A 42 -8.33 17.08 7.08
CA THR A 42 -8.19 18.44 6.55
C THR A 42 -6.91 18.50 5.73
N ALA A 43 -6.94 19.19 4.60
CA ALA A 43 -5.84 19.30 3.64
C ALA A 43 -4.54 19.90 4.23
N ASP A 44 -4.59 20.35 5.49
CA ASP A 44 -3.51 21.02 6.20
C ASP A 44 -2.88 20.16 7.32
N GLU A 45 -3.35 18.94 7.57
CA GLU A 45 -2.79 18.09 8.62
C GLU A 45 -1.63 17.25 8.11
N ASP A 46 -0.56 17.23 8.89
CA ASP A 46 0.59 16.37 8.68
C ASP A 46 0.24 14.91 9.01
N LEU A 47 -0.09 14.12 7.99
CA LEU A 47 -0.47 12.73 8.13
C LEU A 47 0.73 11.75 8.11
N SER A 48 1.98 12.25 8.07
CA SER A 48 3.17 11.38 7.91
C SER A 48 3.41 10.44 9.08
N ASP A 49 2.92 10.81 10.26
CA ASP A 49 3.18 10.08 11.50
C ASP A 49 1.96 9.28 11.98
N ILE A 50 0.95 9.11 11.13
CA ILE A 50 -0.23 8.32 11.48
C ILE A 50 0.09 6.85 11.43
N VAL A 51 -0.09 6.18 12.56
CA VAL A 51 0.03 4.73 12.69
C VAL A 51 -1.34 4.13 12.92
N PHE A 52 -1.75 3.21 12.05
CA PHE A 52 -2.95 2.44 12.27
C PHE A 52 -2.68 1.30 13.25
N THR A 53 -3.32 1.35 14.40
CA THR A 53 -3.38 0.20 15.30
C THR A 53 -4.37 -0.79 14.74
N GLY A 54 -3.86 -1.93 14.29
CA GLY A 54 -4.73 -2.97 13.78
C GLY A 54 -5.55 -3.65 14.86
N ARG A 55 -6.73 -4.12 14.47
CA ARG A 55 -7.54 -5.04 15.29
C ARG A 55 -7.24 -6.47 14.85
N GLY A 56 -7.12 -7.38 15.80
CA GLY A 56 -6.78 -8.78 15.53
C GLY A 56 -5.27 -8.98 15.37
N ASN A 57 -4.84 -9.74 14.37
CA ASN A 57 -3.42 -10.03 14.12
C ASN A 57 -2.69 -8.91 13.35
N SER A 58 -3.32 -7.76 13.16
CA SER A 58 -2.72 -6.68 12.39
C SER A 58 -1.63 -5.97 13.19
N LYS A 59 -0.50 -5.69 12.51
CA LYS A 59 0.59 -4.87 13.04
C LYS A 59 0.22 -3.39 12.99
N ASN A 60 0.88 -2.60 13.80
CA ASN A 60 0.91 -1.16 13.61
C ASN A 60 1.49 -0.87 12.23
N VAL A 61 0.80 -0.06 11.45
CA VAL A 61 1.17 0.25 10.07
C VAL A 61 1.34 1.75 9.93
N VAL A 62 2.51 2.16 9.47
CA VAL A 62 2.77 3.55 9.08
C VAL A 62 1.83 3.90 7.92
N TYR A 63 1.18 5.05 7.99
CA TYR A 63 0.27 5.48 6.95
C TYR A 63 0.80 6.71 6.21
N PHE A 64 0.74 6.67 4.89
CA PHE A 64 0.98 7.81 4.02
C PHE A 64 -0.20 8.02 3.08
N SER A 65 -0.75 9.24 3.07
CA SER A 65 -1.73 9.63 2.07
C SER A 65 -1.02 10.12 0.80
N GLN A 66 -1.47 9.68 -0.38
CA GLN A 66 -1.00 10.26 -1.64
C GLN A 66 -1.46 11.72 -1.83
N TYR A 67 -2.48 12.14 -1.07
CA TYR A 67 -3.03 13.51 -1.11
C TYR A 67 -2.42 14.45 -0.06
N ASP A 68 -1.44 13.98 0.71
CA ASP A 68 -0.78 14.81 1.73
C ASP A 68 -0.26 16.12 1.13
N SER A 69 -0.55 17.25 1.78
CA SER A 69 -0.21 18.59 1.29
C SER A 69 1.29 18.81 1.06
N ARG A 70 2.13 18.06 1.78
CA ARG A 70 3.60 18.13 1.67
C ARG A 70 4.12 17.61 0.33
N TRP A 71 3.41 16.69 -0.32
CA TRP A 71 3.86 16.08 -1.57
C TRP A 71 2.80 15.84 -2.62
N GLY A 72 1.51 15.91 -2.30
CA GLY A 72 0.44 15.59 -3.24
C GLY A 72 0.51 16.39 -4.56
N SER A 73 0.97 17.64 -4.51
CA SER A 73 1.18 18.48 -5.69
C SER A 73 2.50 18.26 -6.43
N GLN A 74 3.43 17.50 -5.85
CA GLN A 74 4.72 17.20 -6.52
C GLN A 74 4.48 16.28 -7.71
N MET A 75 5.33 16.45 -8.74
CA MET A 75 5.22 15.61 -9.93
C MET A 75 5.72 14.19 -9.69
N TYR A 76 4.96 13.23 -10.17
CA TYR A 76 5.38 11.86 -10.31
C TYR A 76 5.58 11.55 -11.80
N GLY A 77 6.80 11.71 -12.26
CA GLY A 77 7.13 11.68 -13.68
C GLY A 77 6.78 13.01 -14.36
N ARG A 78 6.32 12.97 -15.61
CA ARG A 78 6.09 14.13 -16.46
C ARG A 78 4.63 14.56 -16.58
N THR A 79 3.70 13.66 -16.30
CA THR A 79 2.28 13.82 -16.67
C THR A 79 1.31 13.95 -15.52
N ASN A 80 1.67 13.45 -14.34
CA ASN A 80 0.77 13.43 -13.19
C ASN A 80 1.48 13.84 -11.91
N THR A 81 0.71 14.30 -10.93
CA THR A 81 1.20 14.53 -9.57
C THR A 81 1.15 13.24 -8.75
N ILE A 82 1.77 13.24 -7.57
CA ILE A 82 1.68 12.15 -6.59
C ILE A 82 0.21 11.92 -6.19
N ALA A 83 -0.55 12.99 -5.95
CA ALA A 83 -1.99 12.88 -5.68
C ALA A 83 -2.75 12.17 -6.82
N GLY A 84 -2.35 12.40 -8.06
CA GLY A 84 -3.03 11.84 -9.25
C GLY A 84 -2.64 10.40 -9.60
N ALA A 85 -1.42 9.97 -9.29
CA ALA A 85 -0.88 8.71 -9.78
C ALA A 85 0.03 7.96 -8.78
N GLY A 86 0.18 8.47 -7.56
CA GLY A 86 1.14 7.98 -6.58
C GLY A 86 0.67 6.82 -5.70
N CYS A 87 -0.43 6.15 -6.02
CA CYS A 87 -0.94 5.04 -5.19
C CYS A 87 0.06 3.89 -5.04
N GLY A 88 0.77 3.51 -6.10
CA GLY A 88 1.82 2.49 -6.05
C GLY A 88 2.98 2.88 -5.13
N PRO A 89 3.65 4.02 -5.37
CA PRO A 89 4.69 4.54 -4.50
C PRO A 89 4.26 4.71 -3.05
N SER A 90 3.06 5.26 -2.79
CA SER A 90 2.56 5.43 -1.42
C SER A 90 2.31 4.10 -0.72
N SER A 91 1.75 3.11 -1.41
CA SER A 91 1.56 1.76 -0.86
C SER A 91 2.89 1.07 -0.55
N LEU A 92 3.88 1.21 -1.43
CA LEU A 92 5.22 0.67 -1.18
C LEU A 92 5.90 1.39 -0.02
N ALA A 93 5.81 2.71 0.07
CA ALA A 93 6.34 3.51 1.19
C ALA A 93 5.73 3.07 2.54
N ILE A 94 4.41 2.83 2.59
CA ILE A 94 3.72 2.27 3.76
C ILE A 94 4.36 0.94 4.19
N CYS A 95 4.53 0.02 3.23
CA CYS A 95 5.11 -1.30 3.53
C CYS A 95 6.55 -1.19 4.04
N ILE A 96 7.40 -0.44 3.35
CA ILE A 96 8.82 -0.31 3.71
C ILE A 96 8.95 0.34 5.09
N SER A 97 8.27 1.47 5.32
CA SER A 97 8.36 2.18 6.59
C SER A 97 7.78 1.37 7.76
N THR A 98 6.79 0.52 7.49
CA THR A 98 6.24 -0.39 8.51
C THR A 98 7.15 -1.57 8.83
N LEU A 99 7.87 -2.10 7.83
CA LEU A 99 8.63 -3.35 7.94
C LEU A 99 10.12 -3.12 8.20
N THR A 100 10.58 -1.88 8.17
CA THR A 100 11.97 -1.52 8.42
C THR A 100 12.05 -0.42 9.47
N ASN A 101 13.23 -0.19 10.04
CA ASN A 101 13.47 0.93 10.94
C ASN A 101 13.79 2.23 10.17
N LYS A 102 13.32 2.35 8.92
CA LYS A 102 13.56 3.51 8.05
C LYS A 102 12.23 4.16 7.70
N THR A 103 12.19 5.47 7.74
CA THR A 103 11.09 6.21 7.13
C THR A 103 11.43 6.44 5.65
N VAL A 104 10.67 5.82 4.77
CA VAL A 104 10.76 6.01 3.30
C VAL A 104 9.45 6.63 2.84
N THR A 105 9.53 7.85 2.32
CA THR A 105 8.36 8.66 1.98
C THR A 105 7.85 8.39 0.55
N PRO A 106 6.58 8.68 0.25
CA PRO A 106 6.06 8.58 -1.12
C PRO A 106 6.89 9.32 -2.18
N PRO A 107 7.40 10.56 -1.96
CA PRO A 107 8.29 11.21 -2.91
C PRO A 107 9.58 10.44 -3.20
N GLU A 108 10.22 9.86 -2.19
CA GLU A 108 11.44 9.07 -2.39
C GLU A 108 11.17 7.84 -3.27
N VAL A 109 10.05 7.17 -3.06
CA VAL A 109 9.66 6.03 -3.90
C VAL A 109 9.30 6.49 -5.31
N CYS A 110 8.62 7.63 -5.46
CA CYS A 110 8.33 8.23 -6.76
C CYS A 110 9.62 8.52 -7.56
N ASP A 111 10.59 9.16 -6.93
CA ASP A 111 11.88 9.50 -7.54
C ASP A 111 12.65 8.25 -7.96
N TRP A 112 12.69 7.25 -7.10
CA TRP A 112 13.29 5.96 -7.40
C TRP A 112 12.56 5.26 -8.57
N SER A 113 11.24 5.22 -8.53
CA SER A 113 10.39 4.64 -9.56
C SER A 113 10.63 5.26 -10.95
N VAL A 114 10.74 6.58 -11.01
CA VAL A 114 11.06 7.30 -12.27
C VAL A 114 12.46 6.92 -12.76
N LYS A 115 13.46 6.93 -11.88
CA LYS A 115 14.86 6.62 -12.22
C LYS A 115 15.05 5.20 -12.73
N THR A 116 14.25 4.25 -12.24
CA THR A 116 14.40 2.81 -12.52
C THR A 116 13.37 2.27 -13.52
N GLY A 117 12.53 3.14 -14.08
CA GLY A 117 11.60 2.77 -15.16
C GLY A 117 10.29 2.13 -14.70
N HIS A 118 9.94 2.24 -13.41
CA HIS A 118 8.67 1.72 -12.89
C HIS A 118 7.51 2.71 -13.01
N ARG A 119 7.77 3.96 -13.43
CA ARG A 119 6.73 4.94 -13.72
C ARG A 119 6.08 4.64 -15.06
N CYS A 120 4.75 4.49 -15.09
CA CYS A 120 3.93 4.38 -16.29
C CYS A 120 3.31 5.75 -16.60
N GLU A 121 3.91 6.50 -17.53
CA GLU A 121 3.45 7.86 -17.86
C GLU A 121 2.01 7.86 -18.38
N GLY A 122 1.23 8.84 -17.93
CA GLY A 122 -0.19 8.96 -18.27
C GLY A 122 -1.12 8.01 -17.50
N SER A 123 -0.56 7.11 -16.67
CA SER A 123 -1.34 6.17 -15.87
C SER A 123 -0.89 6.21 -14.39
N GLY A 124 -0.02 5.33 -13.95
CA GLY A 124 0.44 5.19 -12.58
C GLY A 124 1.81 4.56 -12.53
N SER A 125 1.90 3.38 -11.99
CA SER A 125 3.13 2.59 -11.89
C SER A 125 2.96 1.23 -12.55
N TYR A 126 4.04 0.72 -13.12
CA TYR A 126 4.08 -0.70 -13.48
C TYR A 126 4.03 -1.57 -12.21
N HIS A 127 3.47 -2.77 -12.31
CA HIS A 127 3.33 -3.69 -11.19
C HIS A 127 4.69 -4.11 -10.61
N SER A 128 5.73 -4.15 -11.44
CA SER A 128 7.12 -4.42 -11.04
C SER A 128 7.67 -3.43 -10.00
N LEU A 129 7.06 -2.26 -9.83
CA LEU A 129 7.40 -1.31 -8.77
C LEU A 129 7.47 -1.98 -7.40
N ILE A 130 6.52 -2.87 -7.11
CA ILE A 130 6.40 -3.44 -5.76
C ILE A 130 7.51 -4.44 -5.46
N PRO A 131 7.73 -5.53 -6.25
CA PRO A 131 8.80 -6.47 -5.95
C PRO A 131 10.20 -5.86 -6.05
N ASP A 132 10.44 -5.04 -7.08
CA ASP A 132 11.76 -4.46 -7.30
C ASP A 132 12.07 -3.39 -6.24
N GLY A 133 11.06 -2.59 -5.85
CA GLY A 133 11.20 -1.64 -4.77
C GLY A 133 11.35 -2.31 -3.41
N ALA A 134 10.59 -3.36 -3.11
CA ALA A 134 10.78 -4.12 -1.87
C ALA A 134 12.22 -4.65 -1.79
N ALA A 135 12.75 -5.23 -2.88
CA ALA A 135 14.13 -5.70 -2.95
C ALA A 135 15.14 -4.57 -2.76
N HIS A 136 14.90 -3.39 -3.38
CA HIS A 136 15.77 -2.23 -3.24
C HIS A 136 15.93 -1.76 -1.79
N TRP A 137 14.85 -1.76 -1.02
CA TRP A 137 14.88 -1.38 0.40
C TRP A 137 15.11 -2.55 1.35
N GLY A 138 15.41 -3.75 0.82
CA GLY A 138 15.77 -4.91 1.62
C GLY A 138 14.59 -5.62 2.30
N VAL A 139 13.38 -5.45 1.76
CA VAL A 139 12.18 -6.13 2.26
C VAL A 139 11.92 -7.38 1.40
N PRO A 140 11.88 -8.59 2.00
CA PRO A 140 11.51 -9.80 1.27
C PRO A 140 10.09 -9.68 0.71
N CYS A 141 9.93 -10.02 -0.57
CA CYS A 141 8.65 -9.93 -1.27
C CYS A 141 8.47 -11.09 -2.24
N ARG A 142 7.24 -11.59 -2.34
CA ARG A 142 6.87 -12.60 -3.34
C ARG A 142 5.45 -12.40 -3.84
N GLY A 143 5.20 -12.75 -5.09
CA GLY A 143 3.86 -12.79 -5.64
C GLY A 143 3.05 -13.97 -5.08
N ILE A 144 1.76 -13.75 -4.88
CA ILE A 144 0.79 -14.79 -4.49
C ILE A 144 -0.32 -14.97 -5.54
N GLY A 145 -0.27 -14.18 -6.61
CA GLY A 145 -1.28 -14.19 -7.66
C GLY A 145 -2.67 -13.89 -7.09
N GLN A 146 -3.68 -14.59 -7.58
CA GLN A 146 -5.06 -14.48 -7.10
C GLN A 146 -5.43 -15.61 -6.13
N SER A 147 -4.47 -16.12 -5.36
CA SER A 147 -4.71 -17.21 -4.43
C SER A 147 -5.34 -16.70 -3.13
N ARG A 148 -6.66 -16.91 -2.98
CA ARG A 148 -7.41 -16.63 -1.75
C ARG A 148 -6.77 -17.29 -0.52
N LYS A 149 -6.32 -18.53 -0.65
CA LYS A 149 -5.67 -19.28 0.45
C LYS A 149 -4.38 -18.61 0.90
N LEU A 150 -3.51 -18.26 -0.05
CA LEU A 150 -2.23 -17.59 0.27
C LEU A 150 -2.47 -16.19 0.83
N LEU A 151 -3.46 -15.46 0.35
CA LEU A 151 -3.84 -14.16 0.88
C LEU A 151 -4.26 -14.25 2.35
N ILE A 152 -5.20 -15.13 2.68
CA ILE A 152 -5.67 -15.30 4.05
C ILE A 152 -4.52 -15.73 4.95
N GLN A 153 -3.72 -16.71 4.53
CA GLN A 153 -2.57 -17.19 5.29
C GLN A 153 -1.58 -16.06 5.58
N ALA A 154 -1.25 -15.26 4.56
CA ALA A 154 -0.33 -14.14 4.72
C ALA A 154 -0.83 -13.12 5.76
N LEU A 155 -2.11 -12.76 5.71
CA LEU A 155 -2.69 -11.82 6.67
C LEU A 155 -2.77 -12.40 8.08
N GLN A 156 -3.05 -13.69 8.21
CA GLN A 156 -3.02 -14.40 9.50
C GLN A 156 -1.61 -14.47 10.09
N ASP A 157 -0.60 -14.62 9.24
CA ASP A 157 0.82 -14.60 9.62
C ASP A 157 1.34 -13.19 9.93
N GLY A 158 0.48 -12.17 9.87
CA GLY A 158 0.85 -10.78 10.14
C GLY A 158 1.68 -10.12 9.04
N LYS A 159 1.65 -10.64 7.82
CA LYS A 159 2.32 -10.03 6.65
C LYS A 159 1.47 -8.92 6.07
N LEU A 160 2.12 -7.96 5.41
CA LEU A 160 1.45 -6.97 4.59
C LEU A 160 1.29 -7.49 3.16
N VAL A 161 0.17 -7.20 2.54
CA VAL A 161 -0.09 -7.57 1.15
C VAL A 161 -0.40 -6.31 0.35
N VAL A 162 0.33 -6.05 -0.72
CA VAL A 162 -0.03 -5.00 -1.67
C VAL A 162 -0.97 -5.60 -2.71
N ALA A 163 -2.18 -5.07 -2.77
CA ALA A 163 -3.20 -5.50 -3.71
C ALA A 163 -3.43 -4.45 -4.81
N ILE A 164 -3.55 -4.92 -6.04
CA ILE A 164 -3.89 -4.08 -7.19
C ILE A 164 -5.37 -4.28 -7.48
N MET A 165 -6.13 -3.22 -7.26
CA MET A 165 -7.58 -3.23 -7.35
C MET A 165 -8.03 -2.80 -8.75
N SER A 166 -8.97 -3.55 -9.33
CA SER A 166 -9.70 -3.17 -10.52
C SER A 166 -10.85 -2.21 -10.18
N GLN A 167 -11.59 -1.77 -11.20
CA GLN A 167 -12.75 -0.92 -11.03
C GLN A 167 -13.74 -1.50 -10.01
N GLY A 168 -14.16 -0.67 -9.04
CA GLY A 168 -15.09 -1.08 -7.98
C GLY A 168 -15.08 -0.13 -6.80
N HIS A 169 -15.16 -0.68 -5.59
CA HIS A 169 -15.27 0.09 -4.35
C HIS A 169 -14.12 1.07 -4.11
N PHE A 170 -12.89 0.68 -4.46
CA PHE A 170 -11.69 1.48 -4.17
C PHE A 170 -11.32 2.45 -5.28
N THR A 171 -11.72 2.18 -6.50
CA THR A 171 -11.28 2.96 -7.66
C THR A 171 -12.23 2.84 -8.85
N ARG A 172 -12.17 3.82 -9.75
CA ARG A 172 -12.83 3.76 -11.07
C ARG A 172 -11.92 3.18 -12.16
N GLY A 173 -10.64 3.04 -11.88
CA GLY A 173 -9.62 2.45 -12.76
C GLY A 173 -8.79 1.41 -12.00
N GLY A 174 -7.46 1.51 -12.05
CA GLY A 174 -6.54 0.72 -11.23
C GLY A 174 -6.16 1.45 -9.95
N HIS A 175 -5.89 0.72 -8.86
CA HIS A 175 -5.45 1.32 -7.60
C HIS A 175 -4.65 0.32 -6.77
N PHE A 176 -3.53 0.78 -6.20
CA PHE A 176 -2.76 0.01 -5.23
C PHE A 176 -3.23 0.33 -3.82
N ILE A 177 -3.46 -0.71 -3.02
CA ILE A 177 -3.77 -0.59 -1.58
C ILE A 177 -2.93 -1.58 -0.79
N VAL A 178 -2.76 -1.33 0.50
CA VAL A 178 -2.10 -2.27 1.42
C VAL A 178 -3.17 -2.97 2.25
N LEU A 179 -3.14 -4.30 2.26
CA LEU A 179 -3.92 -5.13 3.17
C LEU A 179 -3.05 -5.39 4.39
N ARG A 180 -3.50 -4.97 5.55
CA ARG A 180 -2.68 -4.90 6.78
C ARG A 180 -3.07 -5.91 7.85
N GLY A 181 -4.10 -6.70 7.62
CA GLY A 181 -4.55 -7.70 8.57
C GLY A 181 -5.91 -8.27 8.23
N ILE A 182 -6.28 -9.29 9.00
CA ILE A 182 -7.59 -9.94 8.95
C ILE A 182 -8.12 -10.09 10.39
N THR A 183 -9.39 -9.75 10.61
CA THR A 183 -10.03 -9.89 11.92
C THR A 183 -10.47 -11.34 12.15
N SER A 184 -10.77 -11.68 13.41
CA SER A 184 -11.37 -12.98 13.76
C SER A 184 -12.73 -13.23 13.09
N GLN A 185 -13.40 -12.18 12.62
CA GLN A 185 -14.65 -12.25 11.86
C GLN A 185 -14.43 -12.35 10.34
N GLY A 186 -13.17 -12.48 9.89
CA GLY A 186 -12.83 -12.59 8.47
C GLY A 186 -12.85 -11.26 7.70
N LYS A 187 -12.92 -10.11 8.38
CA LYS A 187 -12.84 -8.80 7.72
C LYS A 187 -11.39 -8.46 7.43
N ILE A 188 -11.10 -8.03 6.22
CA ILE A 188 -9.77 -7.55 5.84
C ILE A 188 -9.63 -6.07 6.20
N LEU A 189 -8.57 -5.76 6.92
CA LEU A 189 -8.17 -4.41 7.26
C LEU A 189 -7.26 -3.85 6.18
N VAL A 190 -7.52 -2.62 5.76
CA VAL A 190 -6.75 -1.96 4.70
C VAL A 190 -5.99 -0.74 5.21
N ALA A 191 -4.93 -0.36 4.49
CA ALA A 191 -4.34 0.96 4.51
C ALA A 191 -4.39 1.48 3.07
N ASP A 192 -5.40 2.30 2.79
CA ASP A 192 -5.66 2.86 1.48
C ASP A 192 -5.08 4.27 1.41
N CYS A 193 -3.99 4.45 0.68
CA CYS A 193 -3.32 5.74 0.53
C CYS A 193 -4.18 6.84 -0.13
N ALA A 194 -5.32 6.48 -0.72
CA ALA A 194 -6.28 7.42 -1.27
C ALA A 194 -7.45 7.73 -0.32
N SER A 195 -7.54 7.07 0.84
CA SER A 195 -8.64 7.33 1.79
C SER A 195 -8.28 6.90 3.21
N TYR A 196 -8.03 7.87 4.05
CA TYR A 196 -7.85 7.65 5.48
C TYR A 196 -9.11 7.02 6.11
N GLU A 197 -10.30 7.51 5.75
CA GLU A 197 -11.57 7.00 6.26
C GLU A 197 -11.75 5.49 5.99
N ARG A 198 -11.43 5.03 4.76
CA ARG A 198 -11.48 3.60 4.44
C ARG A 198 -10.46 2.79 5.23
N SER A 199 -9.36 3.40 5.61
CA SER A 199 -8.29 2.76 6.36
C SER A 199 -8.59 2.61 7.86
N GLN A 200 -9.56 3.34 8.37
CA GLN A 200 -10.01 3.26 9.78
C GLN A 200 -11.04 2.16 10.04
N LYS A 201 -11.66 1.59 9.02
CA LYS A 201 -12.73 0.58 9.09
C LYS A 201 -12.17 -0.82 8.96
#